data_72dbc71a93c18995c124bfce17121b0e
#
_entry.id   72dbc71a93c18995c124bfce17121b0e
#
_cell.length_a   1.000
_cell.length_b   1.000
_cell.length_c   1.000
_cell.angle_alpha   90.00
_cell.angle_beta   90.00
_cell.angle_gamma   90.00
#
_symmetry.space_group_name_H-M   'P 1'
#
loop_
_entity.id
_entity.type
_entity.pdbx_description
1 polymer ?
#
loop_
_entity_poly.entity_id
_entity_poly.type
_entity_poly.pdbx_seq_one_letter_code
_entity_poly.pdbx_strand_id
1 'polypeptide(L)'
;MMIQAIIAGAMMLQGAQAAPAAEMQAVAMVQAQEDPADLLNLGVELAMAGETEAARLAFEKVREMRVDYTLETTDGRFVYPAELARQGLAMLERGEFTA
;
A
#
# COMPACT_ATOMS: atom_id res chain seq x y z
N MET A 1 10.39 8.00 -30.79
CA MET A 1 9.73 7.94 -30.79
C MET A 1 8.94 7.92 -30.42
N MET A 2 8.93 7.83 -30.43
CA MET A 2 7.95 7.77 -30.22
C MET A 2 7.40 7.36 -29.77
N ILE A 3 7.80 7.00 -29.64
CA ILE A 3 6.95 6.63 -29.25
C ILE A 3 6.51 6.88 -28.50
N GLN A 4 6.82 7.22 -28.22
CA GLN A 4 6.13 7.45 -27.56
C GLN A 4 5.28 7.56 -27.26
N ALA A 5 5.40 7.64 -27.52
CA ALA A 5 4.31 7.75 -27.34
C ALA A 5 3.56 7.26 -27.14
N ILE A 6 3.83 6.77 -27.42
CA ILE A 6 2.90 6.33 -27.27
C ILE A 6 2.47 5.98 -26.52
N ILE A 7 2.92 5.92 -26.15
CA ILE A 7 2.29 5.79 -25.40
C ILE A 7 1.74 6.29 -24.87
N ALA A 8 1.92 6.77 -25.02
CA ALA A 8 1.15 7.25 -24.62
C ALA A 8 0.29 7.31 -24.73
N GLY A 9 0.25 7.28 -25.06
CA GLY A 9 -0.66 7.39 -25.22
C GLY A 9 -1.36 6.98 -25.11
N ALA A 10 -1.33 6.56 -25.26
CA ALA A 10 -2.19 6.23 -25.19
C ALA A 10 -2.80 6.25 -24.38
N MET A 11 -2.65 6.55 -23.95
CA MET A 11 -3.29 6.64 -23.33
C MET A 11 -4.07 7.23 -22.94
N MET A 12 -4.19 7.64 -22.96
CA MET A 12 -4.99 8.18 -22.67
C MET A 12 -5.99 8.18 -22.74
N LEU A 13 -5.94 8.23 -22.69
CA LEU A 13 -7.04 8.23 -22.90
C LEU A 13 -8.14 8.26 -22.13
N GLN A 14 -8.27 8.69 -21.56
CA GLN A 14 -9.41 8.66 -20.82
C GLN A 14 -9.08 8.62 -19.38
N GLY A 15 -9.71 9.32 -18.43
CA GLY A 15 -9.34 9.40 -17.03
C GLY A 15 -9.10 8.07 -16.36
N ALA A 16 -9.84 7.09 -16.75
CA ALA A 16 -9.70 5.78 -16.17
C ALA A 16 -8.33 5.17 -16.42
N GLN A 17 -7.63 5.65 -17.42
CA GLN A 17 -6.33 5.12 -17.75
C GLN A 17 -5.26 5.49 -16.73
N ALA A 18 -5.45 6.61 -16.05
CA ALA A 18 -4.46 7.02 -15.05
C ALA A 18 -4.50 6.11 -13.83
N ALA A 19 -5.69 5.66 -13.44
CA ALA A 19 -5.83 4.86 -12.23
C ALA A 19 -5.08 3.52 -12.31
N PRO A 20 -5.15 2.76 -13.41
CA PRO A 20 -4.40 1.53 -13.48
C PRO A 20 -2.89 1.74 -13.41
N ALA A 21 -2.38 2.81 -14.00
CA ALA A 21 -0.94 3.09 -13.95
C ALA A 21 -0.51 3.41 -12.54
N ALA A 22 -1.29 4.22 -11.82
CA ALA A 22 -0.99 4.57 -10.44
C ALA A 22 -1.06 3.33 -9.55
N GLU A 23 -2.02 2.46 -9.79
CA GLU A 23 -2.17 1.25 -9.02
C GLU A 23 -0.99 0.31 -9.24
N MET A 24 -0.56 0.16 -10.49
CA MET A 24 0.59 -0.69 -10.80
C MET A 24 1.86 -0.16 -10.13
N GLN A 25 2.03 1.15 -10.12
CA GLN A 25 3.18 1.76 -9.49
C GLN A 25 3.15 1.54 -7.98
N ALA A 26 1.98 1.69 -7.36
CA ALA A 26 1.83 1.48 -5.93
C ALA A 26 2.12 0.04 -5.56
N VAL A 27 1.64 -0.92 -6.35
CA VAL A 27 1.91 -2.33 -6.11
C VAL A 27 3.40 -2.61 -6.23
N ALA A 28 4.07 -2.01 -7.21
CA ALA A 28 5.51 -2.20 -7.37
C ALA A 28 6.27 -1.70 -6.15
N MET A 29 5.84 -0.57 -5.58
CA MET A 29 6.46 -0.04 -4.37
C MET A 29 6.31 -1.02 -3.20
N VAL A 30 5.14 -1.63 -3.06
CA VAL A 30 4.91 -2.61 -2.01
C VAL A 30 5.82 -3.81 -2.22
N GLN A 31 5.92 -4.29 -3.45
CA GLN A 31 6.72 -5.48 -3.72
C GLN A 31 8.20 -5.25 -3.47
N ALA A 32 8.66 -4.03 -3.67
CA ALA A 32 10.07 -3.69 -3.48
C ALA A 32 10.45 -3.48 -2.02
N GLN A 33 9.49 -3.14 -1.18
CA GLN A 33 9.77 -2.83 0.22
C GLN A 33 9.87 -4.09 1.04
N GLU A 34 10.91 -4.17 1.89
CA GLU A 34 11.17 -5.37 2.68
C GLU A 34 11.08 -5.13 4.18
N ASP A 35 11.06 -3.88 4.61
CA ASP A 35 11.03 -3.57 6.04
C ASP A 35 9.59 -3.52 6.54
N PRO A 36 9.25 -4.24 7.61
CA PRO A 36 7.86 -4.26 8.07
C PRO A 36 7.34 -2.89 8.53
N ALA A 37 8.18 -2.10 9.20
CA ALA A 37 7.72 -0.77 9.63
C ALA A 37 7.44 0.12 8.44
N ASP A 38 8.33 0.08 7.44
CA ASP A 38 8.14 0.88 6.23
C ASP A 38 6.93 0.40 5.45
N LEU A 39 6.69 -0.92 5.41
CA LEU A 39 5.51 -1.46 4.74
C LEU A 39 4.23 -1.03 5.42
N LEU A 40 4.22 -1.01 6.76
CA LEU A 40 3.03 -0.56 7.48
C LEU A 40 2.75 0.91 7.20
N ASN A 41 3.79 1.75 7.21
CA ASN A 41 3.63 3.16 6.87
C ASN A 41 3.15 3.34 5.44
N LEU A 42 3.74 2.58 4.52
CA LEU A 42 3.32 2.63 3.12
C LEU A 42 1.86 2.21 2.97
N GLY A 43 1.45 1.17 3.69
CA GLY A 43 0.06 0.73 3.65
C GLY A 43 -0.90 1.82 4.08
N VAL A 44 -0.57 2.53 5.16
CA VAL A 44 -1.40 3.63 5.63
C VAL A 44 -1.45 4.75 4.59
N GLU A 45 -0.29 5.13 4.04
CA GLU A 45 -0.24 6.19 3.05
C GLU A 45 -1.05 5.84 1.81
N LEU A 46 -0.94 4.59 1.35
CA LEU A 46 -1.69 4.15 0.19
C LEU A 46 -3.18 4.13 0.46
N ALA A 47 -3.57 3.68 1.66
CA ALA A 47 -4.98 3.66 2.05
C ALA A 47 -5.55 5.07 2.06
N MET A 48 -4.80 6.02 2.61
CA MET A 48 -5.26 7.40 2.67
C MET A 48 -5.34 8.04 1.29
N ALA A 49 -4.54 7.54 0.36
CA ALA A 49 -4.56 8.04 -1.02
C ALA A 49 -5.64 7.35 -1.87
N GLY A 50 -6.38 6.41 -1.29
CA GLY A 50 -7.42 5.70 -2.03
C GLY A 50 -6.90 4.51 -2.83
N GLU A 51 -5.62 4.17 -2.68
CA GLU A 51 -5.03 3.02 -3.35
C GLU A 51 -5.26 1.77 -2.51
N THR A 52 -6.51 1.34 -2.43
CA THR A 52 -6.94 0.35 -1.47
C THR A 52 -6.31 -1.03 -1.72
N GLU A 53 -6.20 -1.42 -2.99
CA GLU A 53 -5.63 -2.74 -3.29
C GLU A 53 -4.15 -2.79 -2.94
N ALA A 54 -3.40 -1.75 -3.26
CA ALA A 54 -1.99 -1.72 -2.92
C ALA A 54 -1.81 -1.67 -1.41
N ALA A 55 -2.66 -0.92 -0.72
CA ALA A 55 -2.62 -0.86 0.75
C ALA A 55 -2.85 -2.24 1.34
N ARG A 56 -3.83 -2.98 0.80
CA ARG A 56 -4.11 -4.33 1.28
C ARG A 56 -2.89 -5.22 1.09
N LEU A 57 -2.24 -5.13 -0.06
CA LEU A 57 -1.06 -5.94 -0.32
C LEU A 57 0.06 -5.62 0.65
N ALA A 58 0.23 -4.35 1.00
CA ALA A 58 1.27 -3.96 1.96
C ALA A 58 1.00 -4.59 3.32
N PHE A 59 -0.22 -4.49 3.81
CA PHE A 59 -0.56 -5.09 5.10
C PHE A 59 -0.46 -6.61 5.06
N GLU A 60 -0.90 -7.24 3.96
CA GLU A 60 -0.81 -8.69 3.84
C GLU A 60 0.63 -9.15 3.83
N LYS A 61 1.50 -8.41 3.16
CA LYS A 61 2.91 -8.76 3.13
C LYS A 61 3.50 -8.76 4.53
N VAL A 62 3.17 -7.73 5.33
CA VAL A 62 3.66 -7.68 6.71
C VAL A 62 3.08 -8.82 7.53
N ARG A 63 1.78 -9.09 7.36
CA ARG A 63 1.14 -10.16 8.13
C ARG A 63 1.83 -11.50 7.91
N GLU A 64 2.35 -11.72 6.71
CA GLU A 64 2.98 -12.99 6.37
C GLU A 64 4.46 -13.03 6.71
N MET A 65 5.04 -11.92 7.14
CA MET A 65 6.43 -11.90 7.56
C MET A 65 6.58 -12.57 8.91
N ARG A 66 7.67 -13.32 9.07
CA ARG A 66 7.96 -13.98 10.34
C ARG A 66 8.93 -13.13 11.14
N VAL A 67 8.37 -12.02 11.65
CA VAL A 67 9.14 -11.04 12.42
C VAL A 67 8.95 -11.35 13.90
N ASP A 68 10.06 -11.47 14.63
CA ASP A 68 10.01 -11.85 16.04
C ASP A 68 10.34 -10.69 16.98
N TYR A 69 10.19 -9.47 16.51
CA TYR A 69 10.36 -8.28 17.35
C TYR A 69 9.13 -7.41 17.24
N THR A 70 8.94 -6.54 18.24
CA THR A 70 7.82 -5.61 18.26
C THR A 70 8.25 -4.25 17.72
N LEU A 71 7.24 -3.50 17.26
CA LEU A 71 7.42 -2.10 16.86
C LEU A 71 6.71 -1.22 17.89
N GLU A 72 7.29 -0.06 18.15
CA GLU A 72 6.65 0.90 19.04
C GLU A 72 5.68 1.75 18.22
N THR A 73 4.45 1.83 18.69
CA THR A 73 3.42 2.65 18.05
C THR A 73 3.53 4.09 18.54
N THR A 74 2.79 4.99 17.87
CA THR A 74 2.85 6.40 18.23
C THR A 74 2.31 6.68 19.61
N ASP A 75 1.47 5.77 20.16
CA ASP A 75 0.95 5.93 21.52
C ASP A 75 1.76 5.14 22.55
N GLY A 76 2.97 4.72 22.18
CA GLY A 76 3.90 4.12 23.13
C GLY A 76 3.72 2.66 23.40
N ARG A 77 2.87 1.96 22.63
CA ARG A 77 2.70 0.53 22.81
C ARG A 77 3.70 -0.24 21.96
N PHE A 78 4.01 -1.45 22.38
CA PHE A 78 4.89 -2.34 21.63
C PHE A 78 4.03 -3.48 21.07
N VAL A 79 3.98 -3.57 19.74
CA VAL A 79 3.06 -4.48 19.06
C VAL A 79 3.82 -5.21 17.95
N TYR A 80 3.52 -6.49 17.76
CA TYR A 80 4.12 -7.22 16.65
C TYR A 80 3.62 -6.68 15.32
N PRO A 81 4.50 -6.62 14.31
CA PRO A 81 4.08 -6.08 13.00
C PRO A 81 2.87 -6.79 12.41
N ALA A 82 2.79 -8.13 12.55
CA ALA A 82 1.64 -8.86 12.01
C ALA A 82 0.34 -8.42 12.64
N GLU A 83 0.37 -8.07 13.93
CA GLU A 83 -0.84 -7.60 14.60
C GLU A 83 -1.25 -6.22 14.06
N LEU A 84 -0.26 -5.34 13.87
CA LEU A 84 -0.56 -4.03 13.28
C LEU A 84 -1.11 -4.19 11.87
N ALA A 85 -0.57 -5.15 11.10
CA ALA A 85 -1.08 -5.41 9.76
C ALA A 85 -2.53 -5.89 9.79
N ARG A 86 -2.88 -6.75 10.75
CA ARG A 86 -4.27 -7.19 10.88
C ARG A 86 -5.20 -6.03 11.19
N GLN A 87 -4.74 -5.13 12.05
CA GLN A 87 -5.53 -3.93 12.35
C GLN A 87 -5.71 -3.07 11.11
N GLY A 88 -4.65 -2.91 10.32
CA GLY A 88 -4.74 -2.14 9.09
C GLY A 88 -5.72 -2.75 8.10
N LEU A 89 -5.69 -4.07 7.96
CA LEU A 89 -6.62 -4.75 7.07
C LEU A 89 -8.06 -4.58 7.52
N ALA A 90 -8.31 -4.68 8.82
CA ALA A 90 -9.65 -4.47 9.34
C ALA A 90 -10.13 -3.06 9.08
N MET A 91 -9.26 -2.07 9.25
CA MET A 91 -9.61 -0.68 8.98
C MET A 91 -9.93 -0.46 7.51
N LEU A 92 -9.17 -1.13 6.60
CA LEU A 92 -9.47 -1.04 5.18
C LEU A 92 -10.87 -1.56 4.88
N GLU A 93 -11.24 -2.69 5.48
CA GLU A 93 -12.55 -3.27 5.24
C GLU A 93 -13.67 -2.37 5.73
N ARG A 94 -13.43 -1.63 6.80
CA ARG A 94 -14.44 -0.72 7.34
C ARG A 94 -14.41 0.66 6.70
N GLY A 95 -13.46 0.90 5.79
CA GLY A 95 -13.35 2.20 5.14
C GLY A 95 -12.86 3.30 6.06
N GLU A 96 -12.09 2.96 7.08
CA GLU A 96 -11.73 3.93 8.10
C GLU A 96 -10.56 4.82 7.71
N PHE A 97 -9.88 4.53 6.61
CA PHE A 97 -8.80 5.39 6.14
C PHE A 97 -9.30 6.54 5.30
N THR A 98 -10.54 6.49 4.82
CA THR A 98 -11.10 7.56 4.01
C THR A 98 -12.04 8.39 4.84
N ALA A 99 -11.99 9.68 4.62
CA ALA A 99 -12.82 10.58 5.39
C ALA A 99 -14.27 10.55 4.92
#